data_01f24ffde35aaecc46d5271514708670
#
_entry.id   01f24ffde35aaecc46d5271514708670
#
_cell.length_a   1.000
_cell.length_b   1.000
_cell.length_c   1.000
_cell.angle_alpha   90.00
_cell.angle_beta   90.00
_cell.angle_gamma   90.00
#
_symmetry.space_group_name_H-M   'P 1'
#
loop_
_entity.id
_entity.type
_entity.pdbx_description
1 polymer ?
#
loop_
_entity_poly.entity_id
_entity_poly.type
_entity_poly.pdbx_seq_one_letter_code
_entity_poly.pdbx_strand_id
1 'polypeptide(L)'
;LVGSEMCIRDSQYTDHNPLFHPQVVVENGTFAGLFNYWTLDGFLYGEHLATCPSLRGGGLGRRILDTFIRHAGQPIVLEVEPPTTDIAARRIGFYRRCGCRLWEHRTYIQPPYAADLSPLPLLLMVHGDLDEEKDFEHICHEIHTKVYGWQGGKLTND
;
A
#
# COMPACT_ATOMS: atom_id res chain seq x y z
N LEU A 1 6.12 8.11 14.93
CA LEU A 1 5.51 7.39 16.08
C LEU A 1 4.00 7.16 15.95
N VAL A 2 3.33 7.87 15.03
CA VAL A 2 1.91 7.59 14.70
C VAL A 2 1.74 6.22 14.03
N GLY A 3 2.80 5.68 13.43
CA GLY A 3 2.78 4.37 12.80
C GLY A 3 2.87 3.16 13.75
N SER A 4 3.40 3.29 14.97
CA SER A 4 3.62 2.12 15.82
C SER A 4 2.36 1.61 16.49
N GLU A 5 1.44 2.48 16.91
CA GLU A 5 0.16 2.05 17.49
C GLU A 5 -0.80 1.50 16.44
N MET A 6 -0.84 2.07 15.23
CA MET A 6 -1.61 1.52 14.13
C MET A 6 -1.04 0.17 13.64
N CYS A 7 0.26 0.04 13.53
CA CYS A 7 0.89 -1.24 13.18
C CYS A 7 0.61 -2.32 14.23
N ILE A 8 0.61 -2.00 15.51
CA ILE A 8 0.30 -2.95 16.59
C ILE A 8 -1.20 -3.35 16.55
N ARG A 9 -2.11 -2.43 16.26
CA ARG A 9 -3.54 -2.74 16.12
C ARG A 9 -3.83 -3.56 14.87
N ASP A 10 -3.23 -3.20 13.75
CA ASP A 10 -3.39 -3.92 12.51
C ASP A 10 -2.82 -5.34 12.62
N SER A 11 -1.67 -5.55 13.25
CA SER A 11 -1.12 -6.88 13.47
C SER A 11 -2.02 -7.75 14.34
N GLN A 12 -2.64 -7.21 15.39
CA GLN A 12 -3.58 -7.96 16.23
C GLN A 12 -4.88 -8.32 15.49
N TYR A 13 -5.36 -7.43 14.60
CA TYR A 13 -6.59 -7.66 13.83
C TYR A 13 -6.34 -8.59 12.63
N THR A 14 -5.16 -8.55 12.04
CA THR A 14 -4.81 -9.26 10.80
C THR A 14 -3.94 -10.50 11.00
N ASP A 15 -3.45 -10.75 12.22
CA ASP A 15 -2.56 -11.88 12.56
C ASP A 15 -3.11 -13.26 12.19
N HIS A 16 -4.43 -13.37 11.99
CA HIS A 16 -5.10 -14.61 11.62
C HIS A 16 -5.61 -14.63 10.17
N ASN A 17 -5.36 -13.56 9.38
CA ASN A 17 -5.77 -13.53 7.98
C ASN A 17 -4.65 -14.10 7.09
N PRO A 18 -4.89 -15.24 6.40
CA PRO A 18 -3.86 -15.88 5.57
C PRO A 18 -3.43 -15.05 4.36
N LEU A 19 -4.19 -14.03 3.99
CA LEU A 19 -3.85 -13.12 2.88
C LEU A 19 -2.89 -12.02 3.31
N PHE A 20 -2.78 -11.73 4.60
CA PHE A 20 -1.94 -10.66 5.14
C PHE A 20 -0.55 -11.18 5.51
N HIS A 21 0.47 -10.44 5.09
CA HIS A 21 1.88 -10.79 5.31
C HIS A 21 2.62 -9.64 6.00
N PRO A 22 2.68 -9.62 7.34
CA PRO A 22 3.52 -8.68 8.05
C PRO A 22 4.99 -9.07 7.87
N GLN A 23 5.82 -8.11 7.43
CA GLN A 23 7.25 -8.32 7.23
C GLN A 23 8.06 -7.36 8.08
N VAL A 24 8.97 -7.90 8.87
CA VAL A 24 9.97 -7.14 9.60
C VAL A 24 11.24 -7.09 8.77
N VAL A 25 11.79 -5.89 8.62
CA VAL A 25 13.07 -5.68 7.94
C VAL A 25 14.18 -5.58 8.98
N VAL A 26 15.18 -6.43 8.84
CA VAL A 26 16.37 -6.45 9.69
C VAL A 26 17.60 -6.10 8.86
N GLU A 27 18.42 -5.18 9.32
CA GLU A 27 19.69 -4.82 8.72
C GLU A 27 20.81 -4.97 9.76
N ASN A 28 21.83 -5.76 9.45
CA ASN A 28 22.95 -6.04 10.35
C ASN A 28 22.50 -6.54 11.75
N GLY A 29 21.48 -7.39 11.80
CA GLY A 29 20.94 -7.94 13.05
C GLY A 29 20.06 -6.99 13.86
N THR A 30 19.78 -5.79 13.35
CA THR A 30 18.99 -4.75 14.03
C THR A 30 17.71 -4.47 13.25
N PHE A 31 16.61 -4.21 13.97
CA PHE A 31 15.35 -3.79 13.36
C PHE A 31 15.55 -2.52 12.51
N ALA A 32 15.16 -2.56 11.26
CA ALA A 32 15.35 -1.50 10.29
C ALA A 32 14.04 -0.93 9.73
N GLY A 33 12.97 -1.69 9.75
CA GLY A 33 11.68 -1.24 9.23
C GLY A 33 10.63 -2.33 9.14
N LEU A 34 9.49 -1.96 8.57
CA LEU A 34 8.35 -2.84 8.32
C LEU A 34 7.96 -2.74 6.85
N PHE A 35 7.51 -3.84 6.29
CA PHE A 35 6.81 -3.86 5.03
C PHE A 35 5.67 -4.88 5.08
N ASN A 36 4.43 -4.39 5.07
CA ASN A 36 3.25 -5.23 5.13
C ASN A 36 2.57 -5.27 3.77
N TYR A 37 2.14 -6.45 3.35
CA TYR A 37 1.42 -6.63 2.10
C TYR A 37 0.34 -7.71 2.19
N TRP A 38 -0.57 -7.69 1.23
CA TRP A 38 -1.65 -8.66 1.06
C TRP A 38 -1.49 -9.40 -0.27
N THR A 39 -1.79 -10.69 -0.26
CA THR A 39 -1.94 -11.46 -1.49
C THR A 39 -3.42 -11.44 -1.90
N LEU A 40 -3.71 -10.80 -3.02
CA LEU A 40 -5.05 -10.65 -3.56
C LEU A 40 -5.17 -11.38 -4.91
N ASP A 41 -6.37 -11.39 -5.50
CA ASP A 41 -6.59 -12.10 -6.74
C ASP A 41 -5.91 -11.39 -7.93
N GLY A 42 -4.78 -11.96 -8.37
CA GLY A 42 -3.99 -11.48 -9.50
C GLY A 42 -2.95 -10.40 -9.19
N PHE A 43 -2.80 -9.95 -7.94
CA PHE A 43 -1.82 -8.95 -7.55
C PHE A 43 -1.48 -8.98 -6.06
N LEU A 44 -0.38 -8.31 -5.69
CA LEU A 44 -0.03 -8.00 -4.30
C LEU A 44 -0.41 -6.55 -3.98
N TYR A 45 -1.01 -6.34 -2.83
CA TYR A 45 -1.29 -4.99 -2.33
C TYR A 45 -0.31 -4.64 -1.22
N GLY A 46 0.56 -3.64 -1.46
CA GLY A 46 1.49 -3.12 -0.47
C GLY A 46 0.79 -2.09 0.42
N GLU A 47 0.63 -2.42 1.68
CA GLU A 47 -0.14 -1.58 2.61
C GLU A 47 0.73 -0.57 3.35
N HIS A 48 1.83 -1.02 3.95
CA HIS A 48 2.72 -0.18 4.73
C HIS A 48 4.19 -0.47 4.43
N LEU A 49 4.93 0.59 4.14
CA LEU A 49 6.39 0.60 4.09
C LEU A 49 6.89 1.69 5.03
N ALA A 50 7.57 1.30 6.09
CA ALA A 50 8.15 2.22 7.06
C ALA A 50 9.58 1.81 7.39
N THR A 51 10.48 2.78 7.45
CA THR A 51 11.89 2.61 7.86
C THR A 51 12.16 3.36 9.15
N CYS A 52 13.07 2.84 9.97
CA CYS A 52 13.51 3.53 11.17
C CYS A 52 14.01 4.94 10.82
N PRO A 53 13.58 5.99 11.57
CA PRO A 53 13.98 7.37 11.29
C PRO A 53 15.50 7.57 11.22
N SER A 54 16.27 6.85 12.06
CA SER A 54 17.74 6.90 12.10
C SER A 54 18.41 6.34 10.84
N LEU A 55 17.68 5.55 10.03
CA LEU A 55 18.18 4.92 8.80
C LEU A 55 17.68 5.61 7.54
N ARG A 56 16.92 6.70 7.67
CA ARG A 56 16.43 7.48 6.53
C ARG A 56 17.58 8.18 5.81
N GLY A 57 17.42 8.36 4.49
CA GLY A 57 18.43 8.99 3.64
C GLY A 57 19.50 8.04 3.10
N GLY A 58 19.59 6.80 3.59
CA GLY A 58 20.53 5.77 3.11
C GLY A 58 19.98 4.85 2.01
N GLY A 59 18.83 5.15 1.43
CA GLY A 59 18.24 4.33 0.37
C GLY A 59 17.61 3.01 0.83
N LEU A 60 17.43 2.81 2.14
CA LEU A 60 16.87 1.56 2.69
C LEU A 60 15.47 1.27 2.15
N GLY A 61 14.57 2.26 2.13
CA GLY A 61 13.21 2.08 1.61
C GLY A 61 13.21 1.59 0.16
N ARG A 62 14.11 2.12 -0.68
CA ARG A 62 14.27 1.66 -2.05
C ARG A 62 14.77 0.21 -2.12
N ARG A 63 15.76 -0.16 -1.33
CA ARG A 63 16.29 -1.54 -1.28
C ARG A 63 15.22 -2.53 -0.86
N ILE A 64 14.37 -2.17 0.11
CA ILE A 64 13.25 -3.00 0.57
C ILE A 64 12.28 -3.20 -0.59
N LEU A 65 11.82 -2.12 -1.21
CA LEU A 65 10.83 -2.19 -2.30
C LEU A 65 11.38 -2.89 -3.54
N ASP A 66 12.61 -2.60 -3.95
CA ASP A 66 13.26 -3.27 -5.08
C ASP A 66 13.42 -4.79 -4.82
N THR A 67 13.74 -5.18 -3.60
CA THR A 67 13.83 -6.59 -3.21
C THR A 67 12.45 -7.25 -3.26
N PHE A 68 11.43 -6.59 -2.74
CA PHE A 68 10.06 -7.09 -2.81
C PHE A 68 9.58 -7.26 -4.25
N ILE A 69 9.77 -6.25 -5.09
CA ILE A 69 9.41 -6.29 -6.52
C ILE A 69 10.06 -7.48 -7.23
N ARG A 70 11.35 -7.70 -6.99
CA ARG A 70 12.08 -8.83 -7.62
C ARG A 70 11.55 -10.20 -7.24
N HIS A 71 10.99 -10.35 -6.04
CA HIS A 71 10.51 -11.65 -5.54
C HIS A 71 8.98 -11.80 -5.60
N ALA A 72 8.27 -10.74 -5.97
CA ALA A 72 6.80 -10.73 -5.95
C ALA A 72 6.16 -11.74 -6.90
N GLY A 73 6.73 -11.93 -8.09
CA GLY A 73 6.21 -12.86 -9.11
C GLY A 73 4.86 -12.46 -9.71
N GLN A 74 4.27 -11.35 -9.27
CA GLN A 74 2.99 -10.82 -9.76
C GLN A 74 2.96 -9.29 -9.61
N PRO A 75 2.01 -8.60 -10.28
CA PRO A 75 1.88 -7.15 -10.16
C PRO A 75 1.69 -6.68 -8.73
N ILE A 76 2.08 -5.43 -8.47
CA ILE A 76 1.97 -4.79 -7.15
C ILE A 76 1.12 -3.53 -7.29
N VAL A 77 0.21 -3.32 -6.35
CA VAL A 77 -0.65 -2.14 -6.24
C VAL A 77 -0.39 -1.44 -4.90
N LEU A 78 -0.30 -0.12 -4.93
CA LEU A 78 -0.10 0.75 -3.77
C LEU A 78 -1.14 1.86 -3.78
N GLU A 79 -1.64 2.25 -2.61
CA GLU A 79 -2.44 3.47 -2.43
C GLU A 79 -1.53 4.65 -2.16
N VAL A 80 -1.80 5.78 -2.80
CA VAL A 80 -1.05 7.03 -2.60
C VAL A 80 -1.99 8.23 -2.50
N GLU A 81 -1.61 9.21 -1.70
CA GLU A 81 -2.29 10.49 -1.66
C GLU A 81 -2.09 11.24 -2.99
N PRO A 82 -3.11 11.99 -3.47
CA PRO A 82 -2.93 12.89 -4.61
C PRO A 82 -1.76 13.87 -4.36
N PRO A 83 -1.01 14.26 -5.40
CA PRO A 83 0.21 15.07 -5.26
C PRO A 83 -0.08 16.55 -4.95
N THR A 84 -0.93 16.82 -3.99
CA THR A 84 -1.34 18.16 -3.55
C THR A 84 -0.42 18.77 -2.49
N THR A 85 0.48 17.94 -1.92
CA THR A 85 1.50 18.37 -0.97
C THR A 85 2.89 17.92 -1.42
N ASP A 86 3.94 18.58 -0.94
CA ASP A 86 5.33 18.20 -1.23
C ASP A 86 5.64 16.77 -0.77
N ILE A 87 5.09 16.35 0.38
CA ILE A 87 5.30 15.01 0.92
C ILE A 87 4.66 13.96 0.00
N ALA A 88 3.41 14.17 -0.42
CA ALA A 88 2.72 13.28 -1.33
C ALA A 88 3.42 13.19 -2.69
N ALA A 89 3.85 14.33 -3.25
CA ALA A 89 4.59 14.38 -4.50
C ALA A 89 5.94 13.64 -4.42
N ARG A 90 6.67 13.77 -3.30
CA ARG A 90 7.93 13.04 -3.06
C ARG A 90 7.69 11.54 -2.95
N ARG A 91 6.61 11.10 -2.32
CA ARG A 91 6.24 9.69 -2.19
C ARG A 91 5.94 9.09 -3.55
N ILE A 92 5.15 9.75 -4.38
CA ILE A 92 4.89 9.34 -5.76
C ILE A 92 6.20 9.27 -6.57
N GLY A 93 7.06 10.27 -6.45
CA GLY A 93 8.37 10.28 -7.09
C GLY A 93 9.27 9.11 -6.66
N PHE A 94 9.24 8.76 -5.38
CA PHE A 94 9.93 7.59 -4.86
C PHE A 94 9.45 6.29 -5.51
N TYR A 95 8.15 6.06 -5.56
CA TYR A 95 7.58 4.86 -6.20
C TYR A 95 7.83 4.83 -7.72
N ARG A 96 7.77 5.98 -8.40
CA ARG A 96 8.13 6.08 -9.82
C ARG A 96 9.58 5.64 -10.08
N ARG A 97 10.52 6.04 -9.22
CA ARG A 97 11.93 5.59 -9.31
C ARG A 97 12.11 4.09 -9.07
N CYS A 98 11.16 3.45 -8.40
CA CYS A 98 11.12 2.00 -8.23
C CYS A 98 10.36 1.28 -9.36
N GLY A 99 9.96 1.98 -10.42
CA GLY A 99 9.29 1.41 -11.59
C GLY A 99 7.78 1.33 -11.50
N CYS A 100 7.16 1.98 -10.51
CA CYS A 100 5.70 2.06 -10.41
C CYS A 100 5.14 3.17 -11.30
N ARG A 101 3.94 2.94 -11.86
CA ARG A 101 3.19 3.92 -12.65
C ARG A 101 2.02 4.44 -11.82
N LEU A 102 1.77 5.74 -11.88
CA LEU A 102 0.59 6.35 -11.28
C LEU A 102 -0.61 6.20 -12.22
N TRP A 103 -1.73 5.70 -11.70
CA TRP A 103 -3.01 5.73 -12.40
C TRP A 103 -3.69 7.05 -12.11
N GLU A 104 -3.85 7.89 -13.13
CA GLU A 104 -4.28 9.28 -13.01
C GLU A 104 -5.71 9.53 -13.51
N HIS A 105 -6.29 8.57 -14.25
CA HIS A 105 -7.59 8.76 -14.90
C HIS A 105 -8.76 8.36 -14.01
N ARG A 106 -8.51 7.57 -12.96
CA ARG A 106 -9.53 7.11 -12.04
C ARG A 106 -9.16 7.43 -10.59
N THR A 107 -10.12 8.00 -9.87
CA THR A 107 -9.99 8.23 -8.43
C THR A 107 -10.35 6.98 -7.67
N TYR A 108 -9.44 6.48 -6.88
CA TYR A 108 -9.68 5.41 -5.93
C TYR A 108 -10.22 5.99 -4.63
N ILE A 109 -11.24 5.38 -4.06
CA ILE A 109 -11.80 5.77 -2.77
C ILE A 109 -11.47 4.71 -1.74
N GLN A 110 -10.63 5.05 -0.78
CA GLN A 110 -10.34 4.18 0.35
C GLN A 110 -11.55 4.12 1.28
N PRO A 111 -12.06 2.91 1.60
CA PRO A 111 -13.12 2.78 2.61
C PRO A 111 -12.66 3.27 3.97
N PRO A 112 -13.59 3.76 4.81
CA PRO A 112 -13.23 4.16 6.16
C PRO A 112 -12.79 2.94 6.99
N TYR A 113 -11.74 3.09 7.79
CA TYR A 113 -11.27 2.06 8.73
C TYR A 113 -12.22 1.86 9.92
N ALA A 114 -13.05 2.85 10.22
CA ALA A 114 -14.02 2.83 11.31
C ALA A 114 -15.29 3.56 10.89
N ALA A 115 -16.42 3.23 11.54
CA ALA A 115 -17.73 3.75 11.18
C ALA A 115 -17.88 5.29 11.32
N ASP A 116 -17.03 5.91 12.12
CA ASP A 116 -17.00 7.35 12.37
C ASP A 116 -16.04 8.12 11.42
N LEU A 117 -15.32 7.40 10.57
CA LEU A 117 -14.40 8.00 9.60
C LEU A 117 -15.06 8.14 8.22
N SER A 118 -14.61 9.14 7.47
CA SER A 118 -15.05 9.36 6.08
C SER A 118 -14.20 8.57 5.09
N PRO A 119 -14.76 8.15 3.96
CA PRO A 119 -13.97 7.63 2.83
C PRO A 119 -12.93 8.66 2.39
N LEU A 120 -11.76 8.19 1.94
CA LEU A 120 -10.65 9.04 1.56
C LEU A 120 -10.34 8.90 0.06
N PRO A 121 -10.41 9.99 -0.72
CA PRO A 121 -9.97 9.98 -2.12
C PRO A 121 -8.45 9.80 -2.22
N LEU A 122 -8.02 8.76 -2.90
CA LEU A 122 -6.63 8.43 -3.15
C LEU A 122 -6.41 8.13 -4.64
N LEU A 123 -5.17 7.82 -4.99
CA LEU A 123 -4.79 7.29 -6.30
C LEU A 123 -4.13 5.93 -6.12
N LEU A 124 -4.06 5.15 -7.19
CA LEU A 124 -3.32 3.89 -7.21
C LEU A 124 -2.01 4.06 -7.97
N MET A 125 -0.97 3.44 -7.46
CA MET A 125 0.28 3.21 -8.19
C MET A 125 0.48 1.73 -8.42
N VAL A 126 0.98 1.37 -9.58
CA VAL A 126 1.04 -0.02 -10.04
C VAL A 126 2.43 -0.34 -10.58
N HIS A 127 2.97 -1.48 -10.18
CA HIS A 127 4.12 -2.11 -10.80
C HIS A 127 3.70 -3.40 -11.48
N GLY A 128 4.15 -3.64 -12.71
CA GLY A 128 3.83 -4.84 -13.46
C GLY A 128 2.69 -4.63 -14.48
N ASP A 129 2.22 -5.74 -15.04
CA ASP A 129 1.28 -5.75 -16.16
C ASP A 129 -0.18 -5.71 -15.67
N LEU A 130 -0.64 -4.49 -15.38
CA LEU A 130 -2.02 -4.16 -15.06
C LEU A 130 -2.45 -2.94 -15.88
N ASP A 131 -3.69 -2.91 -16.32
CA ASP A 131 -4.30 -1.86 -17.15
C ASP A 131 -5.34 -1.09 -16.36
N GLU A 132 -5.24 0.26 -16.33
CA GLU A 132 -6.11 1.10 -15.53
C GLU A 132 -7.61 0.97 -15.90
N GLU A 133 -7.92 0.81 -17.19
CA GLU A 133 -9.31 0.70 -17.63
C GLU A 133 -9.91 -0.67 -17.36
N LYS A 134 -9.12 -1.72 -17.53
CA LYS A 134 -9.60 -3.11 -17.43
C LYS A 134 -9.59 -3.63 -15.98
N ASP A 135 -8.57 -3.28 -15.22
CA ASP A 135 -8.30 -3.93 -13.93
C ASP A 135 -8.75 -3.09 -12.73
N PHE A 136 -9.02 -1.79 -12.92
CA PHE A 136 -9.34 -0.87 -11.82
C PHE A 136 -10.50 -1.34 -10.92
N GLU A 137 -11.62 -1.73 -11.50
CA GLU A 137 -12.81 -2.13 -10.73
C GLU A 137 -12.55 -3.43 -9.94
N HIS A 138 -11.84 -4.39 -10.55
CA HIS A 138 -11.45 -5.63 -9.88
C HIS A 138 -10.52 -5.33 -8.71
N ILE A 139 -9.50 -4.50 -8.91
CA ILE A 139 -8.55 -4.11 -7.86
C ILE A 139 -9.25 -3.40 -6.71
N CYS A 140 -10.14 -2.44 -7.00
CA CYS A 140 -10.94 -1.77 -5.98
C CYS A 140 -11.78 -2.77 -5.17
N HIS A 141 -12.47 -3.68 -5.84
CA HIS A 141 -13.30 -4.70 -5.18
C HIS A 141 -12.46 -5.58 -4.24
N GLU A 142 -11.34 -6.09 -4.72
CA GLU A 142 -10.43 -6.94 -3.93
C GLU A 142 -9.90 -6.21 -2.68
N ILE A 143 -9.41 -4.99 -2.85
CA ILE A 143 -8.89 -4.19 -1.72
C ILE A 143 -10.03 -3.87 -0.74
N HIS A 144 -11.16 -3.36 -1.24
CA HIS A 144 -12.28 -2.97 -0.39
C HIS A 144 -12.82 -4.13 0.45
N THR A 145 -13.01 -5.28 -0.16
CA THR A 145 -13.63 -6.43 0.53
C THR A 145 -12.65 -7.18 1.42
N LYS A 146 -11.43 -7.42 0.95
CA LYS A 146 -10.47 -8.30 1.64
C LYS A 146 -9.56 -7.55 2.62
N VAL A 147 -9.15 -6.32 2.30
CA VAL A 147 -8.30 -5.52 3.18
C VAL A 147 -9.13 -4.73 4.18
N TYR A 148 -10.14 -4.00 3.69
CA TYR A 148 -10.96 -3.12 4.54
C TYR A 148 -12.22 -3.80 5.09
N GLY A 149 -12.59 -5.00 4.62
CA GLY A 149 -13.83 -5.68 5.02
C GLY A 149 -15.09 -4.91 4.63
N TRP A 150 -15.01 -4.05 3.59
CA TRP A 150 -16.11 -3.22 3.16
C TRP A 150 -17.19 -4.05 2.46
N GLN A 151 -18.39 -4.05 3.04
CA GLN A 151 -19.57 -4.77 2.53
C GLN A 151 -20.58 -3.81 1.87
N GLY A 152 -20.29 -2.50 1.89
CA GLY A 152 -21.12 -1.48 1.22
C GLY A 152 -21.01 -1.54 -0.29
N GLY A 153 -21.87 -0.76 -0.96
CA GLY A 153 -21.83 -0.61 -2.42
C GLY A 153 -20.58 0.12 -2.92
N LYS A 154 -20.58 0.41 -4.23
CA LYS A 154 -19.47 1.16 -4.86
C LYS A 154 -19.28 2.51 -4.16
N LEU A 155 -18.06 2.81 -3.76
CA LEU A 155 -17.68 4.10 -3.23
C LEU A 155 -17.48 5.07 -4.40
N THR A 156 -18.25 6.15 -4.42
CA THR A 156 -18.14 7.22 -5.41
C THR A 156 -17.80 8.53 -4.71
N ASN A 157 -17.09 9.41 -5.40
CA ASN A 157 -16.99 10.81 -5.01
C ASN A 157 -18.30 11.48 -5.41
N ASP A 158 -19.17 11.69 -4.44
CA ASP A 158 -20.33 12.59 -4.60
C ASP A 158 -19.90 14.04 -4.42
#